data_a9086ffb4eef39e8a1f083989e165ae2
#
_entry.id   a9086ffb4eef39e8a1f083989e165ae2
#
_cell.length_a   1.000
_cell.length_b   1.000
_cell.length_c   1.000
_cell.angle_alpha   90.00
_cell.angle_beta   90.00
_cell.angle_gamma   90.00
#
_symmetry.space_group_name_H-M   'P 1'
#
loop_
_entity.id
_entity.type
_entity.pdbx_description
1 polymer ?
#
loop_
_entity_poly.entity_id
_entity_poly.type
_entity_poly.pdbx_seq_one_letter_code
_entity_poly.pdbx_strand_id
1 'polypeptide(L)'
;GSVIISNADGSMYDVLTVFDMFTFSQDYSAVYSFRAEQRIDSSINYILTGKSYGIRFLTGHDEDSLSDLSMLAADLSGLGYDVSTYNAMSSTDKLDPARDTLVVVSPRSDLADDEYENIKEFLTSGGNAIFIISYAFVDSAGTNQIINDNLDNFNSLLMMYNLKVNRDLVIGGDQNK
;
A
#
# COMPACT_ATOMS: atom_id res chain seq x y z
N GLY A 1 0.00 -24.07 -20.07
CA GLY A 1 1.12 -24.52 -19.24
C GLY A 1 1.14 -23.76 -17.93
N SER A 2 1.73 -24.35 -16.91
CA SER A 2 1.93 -23.73 -15.60
C SER A 2 3.36 -24.01 -15.14
N VAL A 3 3.88 -23.15 -14.26
CA VAL A 3 5.15 -23.32 -13.56
C VAL A 3 4.83 -23.69 -12.11
N ILE A 4 5.48 -24.75 -11.62
CA ILE A 4 5.36 -25.16 -10.22
C ILE A 4 6.70 -24.83 -9.54
N ILE A 5 6.63 -24.10 -8.45
CA ILE A 5 7.76 -23.78 -7.58
C ILE A 5 7.50 -24.49 -6.26
N SER A 6 8.44 -25.28 -5.77
CA SER A 6 8.28 -26.04 -4.53
C SER A 6 9.57 -26.12 -3.74
N ASN A 7 9.44 -26.37 -2.42
CA ASN A 7 10.56 -26.82 -1.61
C ASN A 7 10.97 -28.27 -1.97
N ALA A 8 12.08 -28.74 -1.42
CA ALA A 8 12.68 -30.00 -1.82
C ALA A 8 11.79 -31.23 -1.51
N ASP A 9 10.96 -31.19 -0.48
CA ASP A 9 10.07 -32.28 -0.08
C ASP A 9 8.65 -32.15 -0.63
N GLY A 10 8.36 -31.05 -1.36
CA GLY A 10 7.06 -30.78 -1.97
C GLY A 10 5.94 -30.43 -0.98
N SER A 11 6.28 -30.21 0.31
CA SER A 11 5.30 -29.86 1.35
C SER A 11 4.75 -28.44 1.19
N MET A 12 5.56 -27.55 0.59
CA MET A 12 5.15 -26.19 0.21
C MET A 12 5.39 -25.99 -1.29
N TYR A 13 4.40 -25.53 -1.98
CA TYR A 13 4.47 -25.23 -3.42
C TYR A 13 3.54 -24.09 -3.80
N ASP A 14 3.84 -23.46 -4.92
CA ASP A 14 2.97 -22.50 -5.59
C ASP A 14 2.88 -22.87 -7.08
N VAL A 15 1.72 -22.61 -7.69
CA VAL A 15 1.44 -22.95 -9.09
C VAL A 15 1.11 -21.68 -9.85
N LEU A 16 2.03 -21.25 -10.70
CA LEU A 16 1.86 -20.09 -11.54
C LEU A 16 1.31 -20.46 -12.90
N THR A 17 0.23 -19.80 -13.28
CA THR A 17 -0.36 -19.91 -14.62
C THR A 17 0.16 -18.84 -15.56
N VAL A 18 -0.20 -18.89 -16.83
CA VAL A 18 0.12 -17.83 -17.77
C VAL A 18 -0.49 -16.47 -17.37
N PHE A 19 -1.64 -16.49 -16.68
CA PHE A 19 -2.33 -15.28 -16.22
C PHE A 19 -1.66 -14.63 -14.99
N ASP A 20 -0.91 -15.40 -14.23
CA ASP A 20 -0.09 -14.87 -13.14
C ASP A 20 1.17 -14.16 -13.65
N MET A 21 1.67 -14.57 -14.80
CA MET A 21 2.92 -14.10 -15.39
C MET A 21 2.74 -13.03 -16.47
N PHE A 22 1.58 -12.95 -17.09
CA PHE A 22 1.28 -11.99 -18.16
C PHE A 22 -0.05 -11.30 -17.92
N THR A 23 -0.12 -10.02 -18.26
CA THR A 23 -1.38 -9.28 -18.35
C THR A 23 -1.81 -9.20 -19.81
N PHE A 24 -3.06 -9.55 -20.07
CA PHE A 24 -3.62 -9.59 -21.42
C PHE A 24 -4.64 -8.48 -21.66
N SER A 25 -4.90 -8.15 -22.93
CA SER A 25 -6.08 -7.38 -23.33
C SER A 25 -7.36 -8.13 -22.97
N GLN A 26 -8.50 -7.42 -22.91
CA GLN A 26 -9.81 -8.02 -22.60
C GLN A 26 -10.19 -9.17 -23.53
N ASP A 27 -9.77 -9.11 -24.78
CA ASP A 27 -10.02 -10.12 -25.82
C ASP A 27 -8.90 -11.15 -25.95
N TYR A 28 -7.90 -11.09 -25.05
CA TYR A 28 -6.70 -11.94 -25.05
C TYR A 28 -5.87 -11.88 -26.34
N SER A 29 -6.07 -10.89 -27.19
CA SER A 29 -5.34 -10.75 -28.46
C SER A 29 -3.95 -10.15 -28.30
N ALA A 30 -3.68 -9.47 -27.20
CA ALA A 30 -2.39 -8.82 -26.93
C ALA A 30 -1.91 -9.05 -25.50
N VAL A 31 -0.60 -9.09 -25.30
CA VAL A 31 0.08 -9.07 -23.99
C VAL A 31 0.45 -7.63 -23.68
N TYR A 32 -0.01 -7.09 -22.55
CA TYR A 32 0.31 -5.74 -22.12
C TYR A 32 1.53 -5.67 -21.23
N SER A 33 1.73 -6.66 -20.37
CA SER A 33 2.89 -6.68 -19.49
C SER A 33 3.35 -8.09 -19.15
N PHE A 34 4.61 -8.20 -18.79
CA PHE A 34 5.23 -9.41 -18.28
C PHE A 34 5.67 -9.16 -16.84
N ARG A 35 5.19 -9.95 -15.91
CA ARG A 35 5.46 -9.82 -14.46
C ARG A 35 5.92 -11.14 -13.81
N ALA A 36 6.43 -12.08 -14.64
CA ALA A 36 6.82 -13.39 -14.15
C ALA A 36 7.96 -13.33 -13.13
N GLU A 37 8.88 -12.38 -13.28
CA GLU A 37 10.01 -12.20 -12.35
C GLU A 37 9.47 -11.94 -10.93
N GLN A 38 8.65 -10.88 -10.76
CA GLN A 38 8.08 -10.54 -9.46
C GLN A 38 7.23 -11.68 -8.90
N ARG A 39 6.49 -12.37 -9.77
CA ARG A 39 5.61 -13.45 -9.34
C ARG A 39 6.40 -14.68 -8.88
N ILE A 40 7.48 -15.01 -9.56
CA ILE A 40 8.40 -16.09 -9.18
C ILE A 40 9.11 -15.74 -7.86
N ASP A 41 9.61 -14.52 -7.72
CA ASP A 41 10.27 -14.07 -6.49
C ASP A 41 9.32 -14.11 -5.28
N SER A 42 8.07 -13.69 -5.46
CA SER A 42 7.04 -13.79 -4.43
C SER A 42 6.76 -15.22 -4.02
N SER A 43 6.68 -16.15 -5.00
CA SER A 43 6.48 -17.57 -4.75
C SER A 43 7.66 -18.20 -4.01
N ILE A 44 8.90 -17.86 -4.39
CA ILE A 44 10.11 -18.32 -3.71
C ILE A 44 10.12 -17.84 -2.27
N ASN A 45 9.83 -16.55 -2.05
CA ASN A 45 9.77 -15.98 -0.71
C ASN A 45 8.70 -16.68 0.15
N TYR A 46 7.51 -16.91 -0.42
CA TYR A 46 6.44 -17.66 0.27
C TYR A 46 6.90 -19.07 0.68
N ILE A 47 7.53 -19.81 -0.23
CA ILE A 47 8.00 -21.18 0.02
C ILE A 47 9.10 -21.23 1.08
N LEU A 48 10.00 -20.23 1.10
CA LEU A 48 11.09 -20.15 2.06
C LEU A 48 10.65 -19.71 3.46
N THR A 49 9.61 -18.89 3.55
CA THR A 49 9.24 -18.21 4.79
C THR A 49 7.86 -18.61 5.33
N GLY A 50 7.02 -19.24 4.51
CA GLY A 50 5.64 -19.57 4.82
C GLY A 50 4.70 -18.36 4.83
N LYS A 51 5.16 -17.19 4.39
CA LYS A 51 4.37 -15.95 4.43
C LYS A 51 4.65 -15.08 3.20
N SER A 52 3.62 -14.40 2.72
CA SER A 52 3.74 -13.34 1.72
C SER A 52 4.16 -12.01 2.35
N TYR A 53 4.71 -11.09 1.56
CA TYR A 53 4.85 -9.70 1.98
C TYR A 53 3.48 -9.03 2.07
N GLY A 54 3.26 -8.29 3.14
CA GLY A 54 2.00 -7.59 3.40
C GLY A 54 2.00 -6.15 2.90
N ILE A 55 0.90 -5.76 2.26
CA ILE A 55 0.59 -4.35 1.96
C ILE A 55 -0.63 -3.99 2.81
N ARG A 56 -0.43 -3.11 3.77
CA ARG A 56 -1.41 -2.78 4.81
C ARG A 56 -1.91 -1.34 4.64
N PHE A 57 -3.13 -1.18 4.13
CA PHE A 57 -3.75 0.12 3.96
C PHE A 57 -4.33 0.60 5.29
N LEU A 58 -3.84 1.73 5.78
CA LEU A 58 -4.36 2.34 7.01
C LEU A 58 -5.84 2.68 6.84
N THR A 59 -6.61 2.51 7.91
CA THR A 59 -8.04 2.85 8.00
C THR A 59 -8.38 3.44 9.36
N GLY A 60 -9.39 4.29 9.39
CA GLY A 60 -9.88 4.93 10.61
C GLY A 60 -9.80 6.45 10.61
N HIS A 61 -9.16 7.05 9.59
CA HIS A 61 -8.88 8.48 9.51
C HIS A 61 -9.47 9.10 8.23
N ASP A 62 -10.59 8.55 7.75
CA ASP A 62 -11.28 8.96 6.51
C ASP A 62 -10.37 8.93 5.26
N GLU A 63 -9.45 7.97 5.22
CA GLU A 63 -8.59 7.71 4.05
C GLU A 63 -9.41 7.30 2.84
N ASP A 64 -8.82 7.44 1.64
CA ASP A 64 -9.35 6.80 0.46
C ASP A 64 -9.34 5.28 0.67
N SER A 65 -10.50 4.66 0.52
CA SER A 65 -10.72 3.27 0.92
C SER A 65 -10.02 2.28 -0.04
N LEU A 66 -9.71 1.08 0.46
CA LEU A 66 -9.16 0.02 -0.39
C LEU A 66 -10.12 -0.36 -1.54
N SER A 67 -11.44 -0.14 -1.38
CA SER A 67 -12.42 -0.33 -2.46
C SER A 67 -12.29 0.72 -3.57
N ASP A 68 -11.92 1.95 -3.24
CA ASP A 68 -11.65 3.00 -4.23
C ASP A 68 -10.36 2.71 -5.00
N LEU A 69 -9.43 1.99 -4.38
CA LEU A 69 -8.16 1.55 -4.93
C LEU A 69 -8.20 0.10 -5.44
N SER A 70 -9.37 -0.42 -5.78
CA SER A 70 -9.57 -1.84 -6.11
C SER A 70 -8.68 -2.36 -7.25
N MET A 71 -8.40 -1.56 -8.27
CA MET A 71 -7.47 -1.94 -9.34
C MET A 71 -6.04 -2.12 -8.82
N LEU A 72 -5.56 -1.19 -8.01
CA LEU A 72 -4.24 -1.27 -7.37
C LEU A 72 -4.16 -2.50 -6.44
N ALA A 73 -5.18 -2.72 -5.63
CA ALA A 73 -5.26 -3.87 -4.74
C ALA A 73 -5.23 -5.21 -5.50
N ALA A 74 -5.97 -5.29 -6.63
CA ALA A 74 -5.97 -6.46 -7.49
C ALA A 74 -4.62 -6.70 -8.16
N ASP A 75 -3.95 -5.65 -8.63
CA ASP A 75 -2.63 -5.76 -9.24
C ASP A 75 -1.56 -6.21 -8.22
N LEU A 76 -1.55 -5.62 -7.02
CA LEU A 76 -0.65 -6.02 -5.94
C LEU A 76 -0.90 -7.48 -5.51
N SER A 77 -2.17 -7.88 -5.35
CA SER A 77 -2.52 -9.28 -5.05
C SER A 77 -2.08 -10.22 -6.17
N GLY A 78 -2.26 -9.80 -7.43
CA GLY A 78 -1.78 -10.53 -8.60
C GLY A 78 -0.26 -10.70 -8.66
N LEU A 79 0.50 -9.84 -7.99
CA LEU A 79 1.95 -9.96 -7.82
C LEU A 79 2.34 -10.84 -6.62
N GLY A 80 1.38 -11.35 -5.86
CA GLY A 80 1.60 -12.25 -4.71
C GLY A 80 1.76 -11.55 -3.37
N TYR A 81 1.43 -10.25 -3.29
CA TYR A 81 1.34 -9.56 -2.00
C TYR A 81 0.05 -9.92 -1.26
N ASP A 82 0.13 -9.98 0.06
CA ASP A 82 -1.04 -10.07 0.94
C ASP A 82 -1.57 -8.66 1.21
N VAL A 83 -2.64 -8.28 0.51
CA VAL A 83 -3.21 -6.92 0.56
C VAL A 83 -4.40 -6.89 1.50
N SER A 84 -4.35 -6.06 2.53
CA SER A 84 -5.45 -5.89 3.48
C SER A 84 -5.46 -4.48 4.09
N THR A 85 -6.53 -4.18 4.81
CA THR A 85 -6.62 -2.98 5.64
C THR A 85 -5.95 -3.21 7.00
N TYR A 86 -5.49 -2.12 7.62
CA TYR A 86 -4.91 -2.09 8.94
C TYR A 86 -5.56 -0.97 9.77
N ASN A 87 -6.02 -1.32 10.96
CA ASN A 87 -6.53 -0.35 11.93
C ASN A 87 -5.53 -0.25 13.09
N ALA A 88 -4.91 0.92 13.25
CA ALA A 88 -3.85 1.14 14.24
C ALA A 88 -4.33 1.11 15.70
N MET A 89 -5.63 1.30 15.94
CA MET A 89 -6.24 1.15 17.27
C MET A 89 -6.41 -0.30 17.70
N SER A 90 -6.38 -1.24 16.75
CA SER A 90 -6.54 -2.66 17.08
C SER A 90 -5.27 -3.18 17.76
N SER A 91 -5.39 -3.56 19.03
CA SER A 91 -4.27 -4.12 19.79
C SER A 91 -3.89 -5.55 19.37
N THR A 92 -4.72 -6.19 18.55
CA THR A 92 -4.55 -7.58 18.10
C THR A 92 -3.75 -7.70 16.81
N ASP A 93 -3.84 -6.70 15.93
CA ASP A 93 -3.17 -6.70 14.63
C ASP A 93 -1.95 -5.78 14.67
N LYS A 94 -0.80 -6.36 14.98
CA LYS A 94 0.48 -5.63 14.89
C LYS A 94 1.09 -5.84 13.51
N LEU A 95 1.63 -4.74 12.95
CA LEU A 95 2.44 -4.80 11.73
C LEU A 95 3.76 -5.54 12.00
N ASP A 96 4.15 -6.40 11.08
CA ASP A 96 5.45 -7.07 11.10
C ASP A 96 6.47 -6.21 10.33
N PRO A 97 7.45 -5.57 11.02
CA PRO A 97 8.38 -4.66 10.37
C PRO A 97 9.30 -5.33 9.34
N ALA A 98 9.45 -6.66 9.39
CA ALA A 98 10.24 -7.40 8.42
C ALA A 98 9.47 -7.72 7.12
N ARG A 99 8.14 -7.52 7.08
CA ARG A 99 7.30 -8.05 6.02
C ARG A 99 6.22 -7.11 5.53
N ASP A 100 5.68 -6.29 6.44
CA ASP A 100 4.58 -5.40 6.09
C ASP A 100 5.10 -4.05 5.58
N THR A 101 4.37 -3.50 4.62
CA THR A 101 4.48 -2.10 4.21
C THR A 101 3.16 -1.41 4.53
N LEU A 102 3.22 -0.40 5.39
CA LEU A 102 2.07 0.44 5.69
C LEU A 102 1.83 1.41 4.54
N VAL A 103 0.59 1.54 4.09
CA VAL A 103 0.18 2.49 3.05
C VAL A 103 -0.89 3.41 3.62
N VAL A 104 -0.62 4.71 3.60
CA VAL A 104 -1.51 5.78 4.06
C VAL A 104 -1.90 6.62 2.87
N VAL A 105 -3.21 6.71 2.57
CA VAL A 105 -3.70 7.40 1.37
C VAL A 105 -4.71 8.49 1.74
N SER A 106 -4.28 9.73 1.61
CA SER A 106 -5.12 10.92 1.78
C SER A 106 -5.91 10.96 3.10
N PRO A 107 -5.28 10.77 4.27
CA PRO A 107 -5.98 10.84 5.56
C PRO A 107 -6.61 12.23 5.74
N ARG A 108 -7.85 12.27 6.27
CA ARG A 108 -8.61 13.51 6.51
C ARG A 108 -8.76 13.84 7.98
N SER A 109 -8.39 12.93 8.87
CA SER A 109 -8.26 13.16 10.32
C SER A 109 -6.92 12.62 10.81
N ASP A 110 -6.44 13.16 11.92
CA ASP A 110 -5.13 12.80 12.46
C ASP A 110 -5.18 11.48 13.24
N LEU A 111 -4.01 10.88 13.44
CA LEU A 111 -3.83 9.72 14.32
C LEU A 111 -4.10 10.10 15.77
N ALA A 112 -4.73 9.20 16.53
CA ALA A 112 -4.70 9.27 17.98
C ALA A 112 -3.27 9.00 18.51
N ASP A 113 -2.99 9.41 19.75
CA ASP A 113 -1.64 9.26 20.33
C ASP A 113 -1.17 7.80 20.39
N ASP A 114 -2.09 6.87 20.71
CA ASP A 114 -1.76 5.44 20.77
C ASP A 114 -1.47 4.86 19.36
N GLU A 115 -2.18 5.33 18.34
CA GLU A 115 -1.96 4.94 16.94
C GLU A 115 -0.63 5.47 16.43
N TYR A 116 -0.33 6.72 16.76
CA TYR A 116 0.95 7.34 16.46
C TYR A 116 2.11 6.52 17.05
N GLU A 117 2.05 6.15 18.34
CA GLU A 117 3.11 5.37 18.97
C GLU A 117 3.22 3.97 18.37
N ASN A 118 2.11 3.31 18.01
CA ASN A 118 2.13 2.00 17.34
C ASN A 118 2.82 2.07 15.96
N ILE A 119 2.49 3.07 15.15
CA ILE A 119 3.10 3.25 13.82
C ILE A 119 4.56 3.65 13.96
N LYS A 120 4.89 4.50 14.93
CA LYS A 120 6.26 4.90 15.23
C LYS A 120 7.12 3.72 15.67
N GLU A 121 6.59 2.83 16.54
CA GLU A 121 7.28 1.59 16.94
C GLU A 121 7.58 0.72 15.71
N PHE A 122 6.59 0.53 14.84
CA PHE A 122 6.74 -0.21 13.59
C PHE A 122 7.87 0.38 12.72
N LEU A 123 7.84 1.70 12.46
CA LEU A 123 8.82 2.38 11.62
C LEU A 123 10.22 2.36 12.22
N THR A 124 10.35 2.57 13.55
CA THR A 124 11.66 2.53 14.23
C THR A 124 12.24 1.13 14.32
N SER A 125 11.38 0.10 14.23
CA SER A 125 11.79 -1.30 14.14
C SER A 125 12.20 -1.73 12.72
N GLY A 126 12.25 -0.81 11.75
CA GLY A 126 12.68 -1.07 10.38
C GLY A 126 11.52 -1.36 9.42
N GLY A 127 10.28 -1.11 9.82
CA GLY A 127 9.11 -1.23 8.95
C GLY A 127 9.12 -0.20 7.81
N ASN A 128 8.49 -0.54 6.71
CA ASN A 128 8.37 0.31 5.52
C ASN A 128 7.00 0.99 5.48
N ALA A 129 6.96 2.25 5.03
CA ALA A 129 5.70 2.93 4.79
C ALA A 129 5.70 3.78 3.53
N ILE A 130 4.52 3.92 2.94
CA ILE A 130 4.22 4.85 1.85
C ILE A 130 3.18 5.82 2.36
N PHE A 131 3.51 7.11 2.39
CA PHE A 131 2.61 8.18 2.77
C PHE A 131 2.23 9.00 1.53
N ILE A 132 0.96 9.01 1.20
CA ILE A 132 0.35 9.88 0.19
C ILE A 132 -0.53 10.86 0.96
N ILE A 133 0.03 12.01 1.33
CA ILE A 133 -0.64 13.00 2.17
C ILE A 133 -0.93 14.24 1.34
N SER A 134 -2.17 14.71 1.41
CA SER A 134 -2.61 15.99 0.87
C SER A 134 -3.28 16.81 1.96
N TYR A 135 -2.91 18.08 2.08
CA TYR A 135 -3.61 19.03 2.94
C TYR A 135 -4.81 19.69 2.26
N ALA A 136 -4.92 19.59 0.95
CA ALA A 136 -6.03 20.16 0.20
C ALA A 136 -6.77 19.07 -0.57
N PHE A 137 -8.07 19.00 -0.40
CA PHE A 137 -8.94 18.13 -1.18
C PHE A 137 -10.25 18.88 -1.51
N VAL A 138 -10.96 18.36 -2.48
CA VAL A 138 -12.23 18.96 -2.91
C VAL A 138 -13.36 18.27 -2.16
N ASP A 139 -14.36 19.03 -1.72
CA ASP A 139 -15.56 18.49 -1.10
C ASP A 139 -16.30 17.52 -2.05
N SER A 140 -17.21 16.74 -1.51
CA SER A 140 -17.99 15.77 -2.28
C SER A 140 -18.86 16.39 -3.39
N ALA A 141 -19.10 17.70 -3.34
CA ALA A 141 -19.82 18.46 -4.36
C ALA A 141 -18.89 19.01 -5.45
N GLY A 142 -17.56 18.91 -5.27
CA GLY A 142 -16.57 19.43 -6.21
C GLY A 142 -16.48 20.95 -6.28
N THR A 143 -17.04 21.63 -5.29
CA THR A 143 -17.22 23.11 -5.31
C THR A 143 -16.29 23.86 -4.40
N ASN A 144 -15.81 23.23 -3.30
CA ASN A 144 -14.96 23.90 -2.32
C ASN A 144 -13.69 23.09 -2.07
N GLN A 145 -12.58 23.79 -1.98
CA GLN A 145 -11.35 23.22 -1.44
C GLN A 145 -11.43 23.22 0.08
N ILE A 146 -11.24 22.03 0.65
CA ILE A 146 -11.09 21.85 2.08
C ILE A 146 -9.59 21.72 2.37
N ILE A 147 -9.12 22.53 3.30
CA ILE A 147 -7.74 22.43 3.79
C ILE A 147 -7.81 21.71 5.14
N ASN A 148 -7.18 20.55 5.20
CA ASN A 148 -7.00 19.83 6.45
C ASN A 148 -5.71 20.30 7.10
N ASP A 149 -5.80 21.05 8.17
CA ASP A 149 -4.65 21.59 8.91
C ASP A 149 -4.34 20.84 10.21
N ASN A 150 -5.02 19.74 10.46
CA ASN A 150 -4.90 18.96 11.69
C ASN A 150 -4.36 17.53 11.43
N LEU A 151 -3.14 17.42 10.91
CA LEU A 151 -2.40 16.17 10.71
C LEU A 151 -1.06 16.21 11.44
N ASP A 152 -1.07 16.61 12.71
CA ASP A 152 0.16 16.88 13.47
C ASP A 152 0.93 15.59 13.81
N ASN A 153 0.22 14.50 14.11
CA ASN A 153 0.82 13.20 14.38
C ASN A 153 1.40 12.57 13.10
N PHE A 154 0.71 12.67 11.95
CA PHE A 154 1.29 12.27 10.68
C PHE A 154 2.54 13.07 10.32
N ASN A 155 2.53 14.38 10.54
CA ASN A 155 3.72 15.20 10.35
C ASN A 155 4.86 14.81 11.28
N SER A 156 4.55 14.47 12.53
CA SER A 156 5.54 14.02 13.50
C SER A 156 6.23 12.73 13.08
N LEU A 157 5.50 11.78 12.48
CA LEU A 157 6.09 10.58 11.86
C LEU A 157 7.05 10.95 10.71
N LEU A 158 6.64 11.84 9.82
CA LEU A 158 7.48 12.27 8.70
C LEU A 158 8.72 13.03 9.18
N MET A 159 8.60 13.84 10.22
CA MET A 159 9.72 14.59 10.80
C MET A 159 10.80 13.69 11.39
N MET A 160 10.51 12.46 11.78
CA MET A 160 11.53 11.47 12.19
C MET A 160 12.54 11.19 11.06
N TYR A 161 12.14 11.41 9.81
CA TYR A 161 12.95 11.24 8.60
C TYR A 161 13.37 12.59 7.98
N ASN A 162 13.22 13.71 8.72
CA ASN A 162 13.45 15.08 8.24
C ASN A 162 12.56 15.46 7.03
N LEU A 163 11.39 14.87 6.92
CA LEU A 163 10.39 15.19 5.90
C LEU A 163 9.29 16.04 6.52
N LYS A 164 8.73 16.94 5.72
CA LYS A 164 7.58 17.76 6.09
C LYS A 164 6.69 17.98 4.87
N VAL A 165 5.40 17.78 5.05
CA VAL A 165 4.41 18.17 4.03
C VAL A 165 3.95 19.60 4.33
N ASN A 166 4.09 20.49 3.35
CA ASN A 166 3.63 21.87 3.48
C ASN A 166 2.12 21.97 3.31
N ARG A 167 1.52 22.96 3.98
CA ARG A 167 0.10 23.28 3.86
C ARG A 167 -0.13 24.21 2.66
N ASP A 168 0.35 23.81 1.49
CA ASP A 168 0.26 24.59 0.26
C ASP A 168 -0.35 23.77 -0.88
N LEU A 169 -0.89 24.46 -1.86
CA LEU A 169 -1.41 23.87 -3.08
C LEU A 169 -0.47 24.22 -4.23
N VAL A 170 0.07 23.21 -4.89
CA VAL A 170 0.86 23.40 -6.10
C VAL A 170 -0.09 23.58 -7.29
N ILE A 171 -0.18 24.80 -7.79
CA ILE A 171 -0.95 25.12 -9.00
C ILE A 171 0.00 25.10 -10.19
N GLY A 172 -0.20 24.15 -11.10
CA GLY A 172 0.51 24.11 -12.39
C GLY A 172 0.01 25.28 -13.26
N GLY A 173 0.83 26.32 -13.37
CA GLY A 173 0.56 27.43 -14.29
C GLY A 173 0.97 27.05 -15.71
N ASP A 174 0.10 26.41 -16.47
CA ASP A 174 0.27 26.32 -17.91
C ASP A 174 -0.17 27.65 -18.53
N GLN A 175 0.80 28.55 -18.75
CA GLN A 175 0.55 29.88 -19.33
C GLN A 175 0.45 29.86 -20.86
N ASN A 176 0.35 28.68 -21.47
CA ASN A 176 0.25 28.52 -22.91
C ASN A 176 -1.09 27.88 -23.29
N LYS A 177 -2.17 28.64 -23.14
CA LYS A 177 -3.41 28.47 -23.89
C LYS A 177 -3.95 29.82 -24.30
#